data_06d292297b89f12b7f3587b432ed6742
#
_entry.id   06d292297b89f12b7f3587b432ed6742
#
_cell.length_a   1.000
_cell.length_b   1.000
_cell.length_c   1.000
_cell.angle_alpha   90.00
_cell.angle_beta   90.00
_cell.angle_gamma   90.00
#
_symmetry.space_group_name_H-M   'P 1'
#
loop_
_entity.id
_entity.type
_entity.pdbx_description
1 polymer ?
#
loop_
_entity_poly.entity_id
_entity_poly.type
_entity_poly.pdbx_seq_one_letter_code
_entity_poly.pdbx_strand_id
1 'polypeptide(L)'
;LICLLESVETLLEEGYQPKRSVYLCLGHNEEIVSGSNNGARELAKTLESRGVRLDSVVDEGGAMLPAKVKGILDANLTGIVVAEKGYADFKITVKAKGGHSSQPPKHTALGILSKKVEALENHQFKARILPFVYNLFTQIGKRTSYIGRVVFCNLWLLKPVLLAIMKKIPPAASLVRTTTAVTMSSASPAANVLPQKASVTVNFRIMPGETIEDVRRHIEKYMGGENVEIEFIKGKEPSIVSPTDTRAFKTLS
;
A
#
# COMPACT_ATOMS: atom_id res chain seq x y z
N LEU A 1 -23.01 -7.72 3.40
CA LEU A 1 -23.57 -8.79 4.25
C LEU A 1 -24.91 -9.26 3.73
N ILE A 2 -25.93 -8.38 3.59
CA ILE A 2 -27.29 -8.77 3.16
C ILE A 2 -27.25 -9.49 1.81
N CYS A 3 -26.64 -8.90 0.78
CA CYS A 3 -26.53 -9.53 -0.54
C CYS A 3 -25.87 -10.92 -0.51
N LEU A 4 -24.91 -11.13 0.37
CA LEU A 4 -24.25 -12.43 0.53
C LEU A 4 -25.22 -13.45 1.12
N LEU A 5 -25.96 -13.08 2.15
CA LEU A 5 -26.94 -13.97 2.79
C LEU A 5 -28.11 -14.27 1.85
N GLU A 6 -28.66 -13.27 1.16
CA GLU A 6 -29.70 -13.44 0.15
C GLU A 6 -29.25 -14.35 -0.99
N SER A 7 -27.99 -14.23 -1.45
CA SER A 7 -27.45 -15.12 -2.45
C SER A 7 -27.37 -16.58 -1.99
N VAL A 8 -27.01 -16.80 -0.74
CA VAL A 8 -26.99 -18.15 -0.15
C VAL A 8 -28.39 -18.70 0.01
N GLU A 9 -29.34 -17.89 0.48
CA GLU A 9 -30.75 -18.27 0.63
C GLU A 9 -31.34 -18.70 -0.73
N THR A 10 -31.18 -17.87 -1.77
CA THR A 10 -31.64 -18.17 -3.13
C THR A 10 -31.08 -19.49 -3.66
N LEU A 11 -29.78 -19.72 -3.46
CA LEU A 11 -29.14 -20.97 -3.90
C LEU A 11 -29.70 -22.19 -3.15
N LEU A 12 -30.00 -22.05 -1.85
CA LEU A 12 -30.60 -23.11 -1.05
C LEU A 12 -32.06 -23.40 -1.51
N GLU A 13 -32.86 -22.37 -1.78
CA GLU A 13 -34.21 -22.49 -2.30
C GLU A 13 -34.24 -23.20 -3.68
N GLU A 14 -33.24 -22.93 -4.52
CA GLU A 14 -33.05 -23.62 -5.80
C GLU A 14 -32.52 -25.05 -5.66
N GLY A 15 -32.27 -25.52 -4.44
CA GLY A 15 -31.76 -26.86 -4.15
C GLY A 15 -30.29 -27.06 -4.49
N TYR A 16 -29.53 -25.98 -4.61
CA TYR A 16 -28.09 -26.04 -4.89
C TYR A 16 -27.33 -26.68 -3.74
N GLN A 17 -26.56 -27.73 -4.05
CA GLN A 17 -25.68 -28.38 -3.07
C GLN A 17 -24.21 -28.13 -3.44
N PRO A 18 -23.47 -27.36 -2.64
CA PRO A 18 -22.06 -27.11 -2.88
C PRO A 18 -21.25 -28.39 -2.70
N LYS A 19 -20.29 -28.63 -3.61
CA LYS A 19 -19.39 -29.80 -3.53
C LYS A 19 -18.37 -29.71 -2.39
N ARG A 20 -18.22 -28.53 -1.79
CA ARG A 20 -17.31 -28.23 -0.69
C ARG A 20 -18.03 -27.39 0.35
N SER A 21 -17.57 -27.43 1.58
CA SER A 21 -18.08 -26.54 2.64
C SER A 21 -17.80 -25.09 2.32
N VAL A 22 -18.78 -24.24 2.54
CA VAL A 22 -18.68 -22.79 2.44
C VAL A 22 -18.73 -22.21 3.85
N TYR A 23 -17.74 -21.40 4.20
CA TYR A 23 -17.67 -20.73 5.49
C TYR A 23 -17.94 -19.24 5.28
N LEU A 24 -19.01 -18.72 5.89
CA LEU A 24 -19.30 -17.30 5.96
C LEU A 24 -18.66 -16.74 7.23
N CYS A 25 -17.58 -16.03 7.09
CA CYS A 25 -16.78 -15.49 8.18
C CYS A 25 -17.11 -14.01 8.36
N LEU A 26 -17.94 -13.67 9.35
CA LEU A 26 -18.35 -12.31 9.64
C LEU A 26 -17.56 -11.81 10.84
N GLY A 27 -16.66 -10.87 10.59
CA GLY A 27 -15.76 -10.30 11.58
C GLY A 27 -16.22 -8.91 12.08
N HIS A 28 -15.43 -8.37 13.00
CA HIS A 28 -15.55 -7.00 13.52
C HIS A 28 -14.17 -6.37 13.62
N ASN A 29 -14.11 -5.05 13.76
CA ASN A 29 -12.86 -4.28 13.88
C ASN A 29 -11.86 -4.52 12.74
N GLU A 30 -12.36 -4.70 11.52
CA GLU A 30 -11.53 -4.94 10.34
C GLU A 30 -10.59 -3.74 10.08
N GLU A 31 -11.09 -2.50 10.20
CA GLU A 31 -10.35 -1.27 10.02
C GLU A 31 -9.30 -1.00 11.11
N ILE A 32 -9.33 -1.75 12.22
CA ILE A 32 -8.37 -1.58 13.31
C ILE A 32 -7.21 -2.56 13.12
N VAL A 33 -6.18 -2.12 12.42
CA VAL A 33 -5.00 -2.94 12.10
C VAL A 33 -4.13 -3.21 13.32
N SER A 34 -4.20 -2.40 14.39
CA SER A 34 -3.40 -2.54 15.61
C SER A 34 -4.28 -2.94 16.80
N GLY A 35 -3.98 -4.06 17.42
CA GLY A 35 -4.63 -4.51 18.64
C GLY A 35 -4.87 -6.03 18.71
N SER A 36 -5.20 -6.50 19.90
CA SER A 36 -5.49 -7.92 20.17
C SER A 36 -6.87 -8.37 19.67
N ASN A 37 -7.75 -7.45 19.29
CA ASN A 37 -9.17 -7.69 19.00
C ASN A 37 -9.52 -7.58 17.52
N ASN A 38 -8.72 -8.19 16.64
CA ASN A 38 -9.01 -8.23 15.20
C ASN A 38 -9.85 -9.48 14.88
N GLY A 39 -11.07 -9.26 14.40
CA GLY A 39 -12.03 -10.32 14.10
C GLY A 39 -11.52 -11.34 13.06
N ALA A 40 -10.87 -10.88 12.01
CA ALA A 40 -10.31 -11.76 10.97
C ALA A 40 -9.24 -12.70 11.53
N ARG A 41 -8.38 -12.21 12.44
CA ARG A 41 -7.35 -13.03 13.10
C ARG A 41 -7.97 -14.12 13.96
N GLU A 42 -9.01 -13.80 14.72
CA GLU A 42 -9.69 -14.78 15.59
C GLU A 42 -10.49 -15.81 14.78
N LEU A 43 -11.08 -15.40 13.66
CA LEU A 43 -11.71 -16.30 12.70
C LEU A 43 -10.69 -17.26 12.09
N ALA A 44 -9.53 -16.77 11.67
CA ALA A 44 -8.44 -17.60 11.13
C ALA A 44 -7.98 -18.64 12.16
N LYS A 45 -7.70 -18.24 13.41
CA LYS A 45 -7.34 -19.15 14.49
C LYS A 45 -8.43 -20.21 14.76
N THR A 46 -9.69 -19.79 14.71
CA THR A 46 -10.82 -20.71 14.94
C THR A 46 -10.90 -21.76 13.83
N LEU A 47 -10.74 -21.37 12.57
CA LEU A 47 -10.72 -22.30 11.45
C LEU A 47 -9.51 -23.25 11.54
N GLU A 48 -8.33 -22.72 11.85
CA GLU A 48 -7.13 -23.50 12.06
C GLU A 48 -7.28 -24.54 13.19
N SER A 49 -7.82 -24.12 14.35
CA SER A 49 -8.06 -25.03 15.49
C SER A 49 -9.07 -26.15 15.18
N ARG A 50 -9.97 -25.93 14.22
CA ARG A 50 -10.92 -26.91 13.69
C ARG A 50 -10.31 -27.80 12.59
N GLY A 51 -9.04 -27.63 12.24
CA GLY A 51 -8.38 -28.36 11.17
C GLY A 51 -8.90 -28.01 9.76
N VAL A 52 -9.56 -26.86 9.60
CA VAL A 52 -10.10 -26.42 8.30
C VAL A 52 -8.97 -25.98 7.39
N ARG A 53 -8.89 -26.57 6.23
CA ARG A 53 -7.97 -26.16 5.14
C ARG A 53 -8.78 -25.49 4.04
N LEU A 54 -8.58 -24.18 3.89
CA LEU A 54 -9.26 -23.39 2.88
C LEU A 54 -8.63 -23.59 1.49
N ASP A 55 -9.45 -23.79 0.49
CA ASP A 55 -9.05 -23.84 -0.93
C ASP A 55 -8.87 -22.43 -1.48
N SER A 56 -9.77 -21.53 -1.09
CA SER A 56 -9.74 -20.11 -1.44
C SER A 56 -10.45 -19.28 -0.39
N VAL A 57 -10.06 -18.01 -0.33
CA VAL A 57 -10.72 -16.98 0.48
C VAL A 57 -11.11 -15.84 -0.45
N VAL A 58 -12.35 -15.38 -0.36
CA VAL A 58 -12.86 -14.20 -1.05
C VAL A 58 -13.27 -13.20 0.01
N ASP A 59 -12.74 -12.01 -0.07
CA ASP A 59 -12.97 -10.92 0.86
C ASP A 59 -13.52 -9.70 0.12
N GLU A 60 -13.86 -8.66 0.85
CA GLU A 60 -14.29 -7.38 0.26
C GLU A 60 -13.13 -6.60 -0.36
N GLY A 61 -13.43 -5.44 -0.95
CA GLY A 61 -12.43 -4.48 -1.41
C GLY A 61 -12.33 -4.29 -2.92
N GLY A 62 -13.27 -4.81 -3.67
CA GLY A 62 -13.43 -4.53 -5.09
C GLY A 62 -14.49 -3.46 -5.36
N ALA A 63 -14.33 -2.73 -6.46
CA ALA A 63 -15.36 -1.82 -6.95
C ALA A 63 -15.44 -1.88 -8.47
N MET A 64 -16.66 -1.73 -8.99
CA MET A 64 -16.86 -1.46 -10.41
C MET A 64 -16.71 0.05 -10.61
N LEU A 65 -15.67 0.47 -11.30
CA LEU A 65 -15.38 1.88 -11.54
C LEU A 65 -15.49 2.22 -13.01
N PRO A 66 -16.17 3.31 -13.36
CA PRO A 66 -16.10 3.84 -14.72
C PRO A 66 -14.69 4.37 -14.98
N ALA A 67 -13.95 3.71 -15.84
CA ALA A 67 -12.62 4.13 -16.23
C ALA A 67 -12.70 4.91 -17.54
N LYS A 68 -12.61 6.23 -17.45
CA LYS A 68 -12.63 7.13 -18.59
C LYS A 68 -11.32 7.88 -18.69
N VAL A 69 -10.53 7.54 -19.70
CA VAL A 69 -9.33 8.28 -20.08
C VAL A 69 -9.54 8.75 -21.52
N LYS A 70 -9.74 10.07 -21.69
CA LYS A 70 -10.09 10.67 -23.00
C LYS A 70 -9.19 10.16 -24.12
N GLY A 71 -9.78 9.58 -25.15
CA GLY A 71 -9.07 9.06 -26.31
C GLY A 71 -8.30 7.74 -26.07
N ILE A 72 -8.33 7.17 -24.87
CA ILE A 72 -7.61 5.94 -24.55
C ILE A 72 -8.57 4.83 -24.10
N LEU A 73 -9.41 5.08 -23.10
CA LEU A 73 -10.26 4.08 -22.47
C LEU A 73 -11.61 4.69 -22.11
N ASP A 74 -12.69 4.01 -22.45
CA ASP A 74 -14.05 4.25 -21.95
C ASP A 74 -14.69 2.88 -21.67
N ALA A 75 -14.61 2.43 -20.43
CA ALA A 75 -15.11 1.13 -20.01
C ALA A 75 -15.40 1.11 -18.51
N ASN A 76 -16.31 0.22 -18.08
CA ASN A 76 -16.41 -0.13 -16.66
C ASN A 76 -15.37 -1.20 -16.35
N LEU A 77 -14.55 -0.95 -15.34
CA LEU A 77 -13.54 -1.90 -14.86
C LEU A 77 -13.95 -2.43 -13.50
N THR A 78 -13.98 -3.74 -13.37
CA THR A 78 -14.06 -4.45 -12.10
C THR A 78 -12.71 -5.08 -11.83
N GLY A 79 -12.10 -4.73 -10.71
CA GLY A 79 -10.79 -5.26 -10.32
C GLY A 79 -10.93 -6.36 -9.27
N ILE A 80 -10.25 -7.49 -9.48
CA ILE A 80 -10.02 -8.49 -8.43
C ILE A 80 -8.69 -8.16 -7.77
N VAL A 81 -8.71 -7.79 -6.49
CA VAL A 81 -7.50 -7.46 -5.72
C VAL A 81 -6.82 -8.77 -5.32
N VAL A 82 -5.55 -8.92 -5.68
CA VAL A 82 -4.75 -10.13 -5.43
C VAL A 82 -3.63 -9.92 -4.42
N ALA A 83 -3.43 -8.69 -3.98
CA ALA A 83 -2.45 -8.34 -2.96
C ALA A 83 -2.78 -6.99 -2.33
N GLU A 84 -2.43 -6.85 -1.08
CA GLU A 84 -2.54 -5.60 -0.35
C GLU A 84 -1.15 -5.05 -0.03
N LYS A 85 -1.00 -3.73 -0.15
CA LYS A 85 0.24 -3.05 0.24
C LYS A 85 0.41 -3.09 1.76
N GLY A 86 1.64 -3.26 2.18
CA GLY A 86 2.00 -3.04 3.57
C GLY A 86 1.93 -1.56 3.93
N TYR A 87 2.10 -1.31 5.21
CA TYR A 87 2.06 0.03 5.76
C TYR A 87 3.04 0.13 6.92
N ALA A 88 3.74 1.25 7.04
CA ALA A 88 4.59 1.52 8.18
C ALA A 88 4.66 3.02 8.49
N ASP A 89 4.62 3.34 9.77
CA ASP A 89 4.91 4.67 10.30
C ASP A 89 6.26 4.66 11.02
N PHE A 90 7.11 5.59 10.64
CA PHE A 90 8.38 5.85 11.31
C PHE A 90 8.43 7.30 11.81
N LYS A 91 8.95 7.47 13.02
CA LYS A 91 9.29 8.78 13.55
C LYS A 91 10.80 8.98 13.47
N ILE A 92 11.22 10.03 12.83
CA ILE A 92 12.61 10.41 12.68
C ILE A 92 12.85 11.68 13.50
N THR A 93 13.78 11.61 14.45
CA THR A 93 14.11 12.71 15.36
C THR A 93 15.56 13.12 15.17
N VAL A 94 15.78 14.39 14.87
CA VAL A 94 17.11 15.02 14.84
C VAL A 94 17.36 15.72 16.16
N LYS A 95 18.51 15.46 16.79
CA LYS A 95 18.96 16.13 18.01
C LYS A 95 20.02 17.17 17.66
N ALA A 96 19.98 18.35 18.30
CA ALA A 96 20.99 19.39 18.16
C ALA A 96 21.06 20.23 19.45
N LYS A 97 22.05 21.12 19.51
CA LYS A 97 22.16 22.05 20.64
C LYS A 97 21.00 23.07 20.57
N GLY A 98 20.17 23.08 21.60
CA GLY A 98 19.14 24.12 21.78
C GLY A 98 19.74 25.42 22.27
N GLY A 99 18.90 26.44 22.43
CA GLY A 99 19.32 27.73 22.95
C GLY A 99 18.35 28.87 22.60
N HIS A 100 18.83 30.09 22.78
CA HIS A 100 18.07 31.29 22.42
C HIS A 100 18.23 31.63 20.92
N SER A 101 17.19 32.06 20.27
CA SER A 101 17.18 32.35 18.83
C SER A 101 18.11 33.50 18.40
N SER A 102 18.56 34.36 19.35
CA SER A 102 19.49 35.45 19.06
C SER A 102 20.92 34.96 18.80
N GLN A 103 21.28 33.75 19.18
CA GLN A 103 22.61 33.15 18.98
C GLN A 103 22.49 31.77 18.29
N PRO A 104 22.03 31.73 17.04
CA PRO A 104 21.75 30.46 16.35
C PRO A 104 23.09 29.79 15.95
N PRO A 105 23.17 28.46 16.05
CA PRO A 105 24.25 27.70 15.42
C PRO A 105 24.08 27.74 13.90
N LYS A 106 25.12 27.32 13.16
CA LYS A 106 25.08 27.25 11.69
C LYS A 106 23.85 26.46 11.19
N HIS A 107 23.45 25.40 11.89
CA HIS A 107 22.29 24.57 11.59
C HIS A 107 21.53 24.22 12.87
N THR A 108 20.25 24.53 12.92
CA THR A 108 19.34 24.11 14.00
C THR A 108 18.85 22.67 13.77
N ALA A 109 18.29 22.04 14.81
CA ALA A 109 17.69 20.71 14.65
C ALA A 109 16.64 20.68 13.52
N LEU A 110 15.80 21.71 13.43
CA LEU A 110 14.79 21.84 12.36
C LEU A 110 15.45 22.00 11.00
N GLY A 111 16.49 22.82 10.87
CA GLY A 111 17.20 23.02 9.61
C GLY A 111 17.92 21.76 9.10
N ILE A 112 18.46 20.96 10.02
CA ILE A 112 19.05 19.65 9.69
C ILE A 112 17.95 18.68 9.25
N LEU A 113 16.84 18.62 10.00
CA LEU A 113 15.70 17.75 9.69
C LEU A 113 15.11 18.07 8.32
N SER A 114 14.93 19.37 7.99
CA SER A 114 14.37 19.79 6.69
C SER A 114 15.20 19.31 5.51
N LYS A 115 16.52 19.37 5.59
CA LYS A 115 17.43 18.84 4.54
C LYS A 115 17.30 17.31 4.40
N LYS A 116 17.09 16.60 5.51
CA LYS A 116 16.90 15.15 5.49
C LYS A 116 15.55 14.76 4.92
N VAL A 117 14.50 15.53 5.20
CA VAL A 117 13.18 15.37 4.58
C VAL A 117 13.27 15.58 3.08
N GLU A 118 13.88 16.65 2.63
CA GLU A 118 14.12 16.92 1.21
C GLU A 118 14.88 15.77 0.54
N ALA A 119 15.92 15.25 1.18
CA ALA A 119 16.68 14.12 0.66
C ALA A 119 15.82 12.86 0.54
N LEU A 120 14.97 12.57 1.53
CA LEU A 120 14.06 11.42 1.49
C LEU A 120 13.01 11.56 0.37
N GLU A 121 12.40 12.74 0.22
CA GLU A 121 11.38 13.00 -0.82
C GLU A 121 11.96 12.97 -2.23
N ASN A 122 13.20 13.42 -2.42
CA ASN A 122 13.89 13.38 -3.70
C ASN A 122 14.38 11.96 -4.07
N HIS A 123 14.52 11.07 -3.11
CA HIS A 123 14.98 9.70 -3.32
C HIS A 123 13.85 8.68 -3.08
N GLN A 124 12.85 8.74 -3.93
CA GLN A 124 11.72 7.82 -3.89
C GLN A 124 12.14 6.37 -4.19
N PHE A 125 11.37 5.40 -3.68
CA PHE A 125 11.59 3.98 -3.99
C PHE A 125 11.56 3.71 -5.49
N LYS A 126 12.32 2.70 -5.93
CA LYS A 126 12.41 2.32 -7.33
C LYS A 126 11.06 1.81 -7.85
N ALA A 127 10.55 2.45 -8.89
CA ALA A 127 9.31 2.01 -9.52
C ALA A 127 9.53 0.72 -10.34
N ARG A 128 8.58 -0.22 -10.21
CA ARG A 128 8.56 -1.49 -10.95
C ARG A 128 7.13 -1.94 -11.22
N ILE A 129 6.90 -2.58 -12.35
CA ILE A 129 5.62 -3.22 -12.67
C ILE A 129 5.70 -4.66 -12.20
N LEU A 130 4.88 -5.01 -11.20
CA LEU A 130 4.76 -6.37 -10.71
C LEU A 130 3.97 -7.23 -11.71
N PRO A 131 4.13 -8.58 -11.71
CA PRO A 131 3.46 -9.45 -12.68
C PRO A 131 1.95 -9.27 -12.75
N PHE A 132 1.26 -9.12 -11.63
CA PHE A 132 -0.19 -8.91 -11.61
C PHE A 132 -0.58 -7.54 -12.17
N VAL A 133 0.22 -6.48 -11.96
CA VAL A 133 0.03 -5.15 -12.57
C VAL A 133 0.29 -5.22 -14.07
N TYR A 134 1.28 -6.00 -14.50
CA TYR A 134 1.54 -6.25 -15.91
C TYR A 134 0.33 -6.92 -16.58
N ASN A 135 -0.23 -7.96 -15.96
CA ASN A 135 -1.42 -8.67 -16.43
C ASN A 135 -2.63 -7.73 -16.52
N LEU A 136 -2.84 -6.89 -15.49
CA LEU A 136 -3.89 -5.86 -15.48
C LEU A 136 -3.77 -4.96 -16.71
N PHE A 137 -2.59 -4.38 -16.96
CA PHE A 137 -2.37 -3.51 -18.10
C PHE A 137 -2.57 -4.21 -19.45
N THR A 138 -2.15 -5.47 -19.55
CA THR A 138 -2.36 -6.26 -20.77
C THR A 138 -3.86 -6.50 -21.03
N GLN A 139 -4.64 -6.78 -20.00
CA GLN A 139 -6.09 -6.96 -20.14
C GLN A 139 -6.81 -5.64 -20.49
N ILE A 140 -6.47 -4.56 -19.81
CA ILE A 140 -6.97 -3.22 -20.11
C ILE A 140 -6.58 -2.85 -21.57
N GLY A 141 -5.35 -3.12 -21.97
CA GLY A 141 -4.84 -2.82 -23.29
C GLY A 141 -5.68 -3.38 -24.43
N LYS A 142 -6.23 -4.58 -24.25
CA LYS A 142 -7.13 -5.20 -25.26
C LYS A 142 -8.41 -4.41 -25.49
N ARG A 143 -8.83 -3.58 -24.53
CA ARG A 143 -10.08 -2.80 -24.55
C ARG A 143 -9.88 -1.30 -24.72
N THR A 144 -8.64 -0.88 -24.95
CA THR A 144 -8.28 0.55 -25.18
C THR A 144 -8.31 0.91 -26.66
N SER A 145 -8.25 2.23 -26.93
CA SER A 145 -8.01 2.75 -28.30
C SER A 145 -6.71 2.21 -28.89
N TYR A 146 -6.51 2.43 -30.19
CA TYR A 146 -5.31 1.99 -30.90
C TYR A 146 -4.00 2.40 -30.16
N ILE A 147 -3.89 3.67 -29.74
CA ILE A 147 -2.71 4.17 -29.03
C ILE A 147 -2.51 3.46 -27.69
N GLY A 148 -3.57 3.30 -26.91
CA GLY A 148 -3.52 2.56 -25.64
C GLY A 148 -3.12 1.10 -25.85
N ARG A 149 -3.65 0.46 -26.90
CA ARG A 149 -3.31 -0.91 -27.28
C ARG A 149 -1.83 -1.04 -27.64
N VAL A 150 -1.29 -0.13 -28.43
CA VAL A 150 0.14 -0.09 -28.76
C VAL A 150 0.99 -0.03 -27.50
N VAL A 151 0.62 0.80 -26.52
CA VAL A 151 1.38 0.95 -25.26
C VAL A 151 1.23 -0.28 -24.38
N PHE A 152 0.00 -0.70 -24.06
CA PHE A 152 -0.24 -1.73 -23.06
C PHE A 152 0.02 -3.15 -23.56
N CYS A 153 -0.10 -3.42 -24.85
CA CYS A 153 0.24 -4.73 -25.41
C CYS A 153 1.74 -4.87 -25.75
N ASN A 154 2.51 -3.76 -25.72
CA ASN A 154 3.94 -3.78 -25.96
C ASN A 154 4.75 -3.32 -24.72
N LEU A 155 4.29 -3.70 -23.54
CA LEU A 155 4.98 -3.36 -22.29
C LEU A 155 6.40 -3.91 -22.20
N TRP A 156 6.70 -4.98 -22.91
CA TRP A 156 8.05 -5.51 -23.01
C TRP A 156 9.06 -4.46 -23.55
N LEU A 157 8.62 -3.58 -24.44
CA LEU A 157 9.41 -2.48 -25.03
C LEU A 157 9.13 -1.14 -24.33
N LEU A 158 7.85 -0.83 -24.07
CA LEU A 158 7.41 0.50 -23.62
C LEU A 158 7.35 0.67 -22.11
N LYS A 159 7.67 -0.37 -21.34
CA LYS A 159 7.71 -0.34 -19.87
C LYS A 159 8.48 0.85 -19.28
N PRO A 160 9.68 1.23 -19.76
CA PRO A 160 10.40 2.39 -19.21
C PRO A 160 9.65 3.70 -19.41
N VAL A 161 9.03 3.89 -20.57
CA VAL A 161 8.24 5.09 -20.91
C VAL A 161 6.99 5.14 -20.01
N LEU A 162 6.27 4.03 -19.89
CA LEU A 162 5.08 3.95 -19.03
C LEU A 162 5.45 4.26 -17.57
N LEU A 163 6.52 3.69 -17.04
CA LEU A 163 6.99 3.96 -15.68
C LEU A 163 7.37 5.43 -15.48
N ALA A 164 7.99 6.07 -16.48
CA ALA A 164 8.33 7.48 -16.43
C ALA A 164 7.10 8.39 -16.33
N ILE A 165 6.02 8.02 -17.03
CA ILE A 165 4.73 8.72 -16.97
C ILE A 165 4.04 8.44 -15.63
N MET A 166 3.93 7.16 -15.23
CA MET A 166 3.23 6.76 -14.00
C MET A 166 3.83 7.39 -12.75
N LYS A 167 5.16 7.53 -12.68
CA LYS A 167 5.84 8.17 -11.54
C LYS A 167 5.42 9.63 -11.31
N LYS A 168 4.91 10.32 -12.32
CA LYS A 168 4.47 11.72 -12.24
C LYS A 168 3.00 11.88 -11.82
N ILE A 169 2.24 10.79 -11.83
CA ILE A 169 0.80 10.79 -11.53
C ILE A 169 0.61 10.06 -10.19
N PRO A 170 0.26 10.75 -9.09
CA PRO A 170 0.24 10.14 -7.75
C PRO A 170 -0.53 8.82 -7.63
N PRO A 171 -1.78 8.68 -8.13
CA PRO A 171 -2.48 7.40 -8.09
C PRO A 171 -1.77 6.29 -8.86
N ALA A 172 -1.19 6.61 -10.04
CA ALA A 172 -0.46 5.64 -10.85
C ALA A 172 0.89 5.27 -10.22
N ALA A 173 1.58 6.25 -9.62
CA ALA A 173 2.83 6.01 -8.90
C ALA A 173 2.64 5.02 -7.75
N SER A 174 1.52 5.10 -7.04
CA SER A 174 1.20 4.17 -5.95
C SER A 174 1.06 2.71 -6.41
N LEU A 175 0.72 2.44 -7.66
CA LEU A 175 0.63 1.09 -8.22
C LEU A 175 1.99 0.47 -8.53
N VAL A 176 3.04 1.27 -8.66
CA VAL A 176 4.34 0.82 -9.19
C VAL A 176 5.51 1.02 -8.24
N ARG A 177 5.31 1.64 -7.08
CA ARG A 177 6.37 1.80 -6.06
C ARG A 177 5.82 1.89 -4.65
N THR A 178 6.68 1.59 -3.67
CA THR A 178 6.45 1.99 -2.28
C THR A 178 6.39 3.51 -2.21
N THR A 179 5.36 4.05 -1.57
CA THR A 179 5.16 5.49 -1.45
C THR A 179 5.66 5.99 -0.10
N THR A 180 6.19 7.21 -0.10
CA THR A 180 6.68 7.92 1.07
C THR A 180 5.87 9.20 1.25
N ALA A 181 5.34 9.43 2.46
CA ALA A 181 4.59 10.63 2.78
C ALA A 181 5.01 11.15 4.17
N VAL A 182 5.56 12.34 4.24
CA VAL A 182 5.83 13.06 5.50
C VAL A 182 4.51 13.67 5.96
N THR A 183 4.00 13.24 7.12
CA THR A 183 2.63 13.56 7.54
C THR A 183 2.54 14.45 8.77
N MET A 184 3.52 14.36 9.66
CA MET A 184 3.53 15.15 10.91
C MET A 184 4.92 15.73 11.16
N SER A 185 4.99 16.88 11.82
CA SER A 185 6.25 17.48 12.26
C SER A 185 6.10 18.15 13.62
N SER A 186 7.21 18.18 14.38
CA SER A 186 7.30 18.87 15.66
C SER A 186 8.70 19.39 15.88
N ALA A 187 8.83 20.59 16.49
CA ALA A 187 10.13 21.18 16.80
C ALA A 187 10.02 22.04 18.07
N SER A 188 10.21 23.37 17.98
CA SER A 188 10.15 24.26 19.12
C SER A 188 8.71 24.65 19.48
N PRO A 189 8.42 24.80 20.79
CA PRO A 189 7.13 25.33 21.25
C PRO A 189 7.02 26.86 21.16
N ALA A 190 8.12 27.56 20.91
CA ALA A 190 8.16 29.04 20.88
C ALA A 190 9.14 29.58 19.85
N ALA A 191 8.83 30.73 19.27
CA ALA A 191 9.59 31.35 18.17
C ALA A 191 11.02 31.78 18.56
N ASN A 192 11.23 32.11 19.83
CA ASN A 192 12.52 32.58 20.38
C ASN A 192 13.40 31.44 20.98
N VAL A 193 12.98 30.18 20.86
CA VAL A 193 13.67 29.01 21.38
C VAL A 193 14.18 28.14 20.27
N LEU A 194 15.46 27.79 20.25
CA LEU A 194 16.04 26.81 19.36
C LEU A 194 15.71 25.40 19.85
N PRO A 195 15.11 24.54 19.04
CA PRO A 195 14.75 23.19 19.49
C PRO A 195 15.96 22.31 19.68
N GLN A 196 15.99 21.58 20.82
CA GLN A 196 16.98 20.52 21.05
C GLN A 196 16.64 19.26 20.24
N LYS A 197 15.38 19.10 19.85
CA LYS A 197 14.87 18.00 19.03
C LYS A 197 13.90 18.55 17.99
N ALA A 198 14.02 18.05 16.78
CA ALA A 198 12.99 18.23 15.75
C ALA A 198 12.65 16.86 15.18
N SER A 199 11.37 16.58 14.99
CA SER A 199 10.93 15.26 14.50
C SER A 199 9.89 15.36 13.41
N VAL A 200 9.85 14.34 12.56
CA VAL A 200 8.78 14.10 11.58
C VAL A 200 8.27 12.68 11.71
N THR A 201 7.00 12.49 11.38
CA THR A 201 6.43 11.17 11.14
C THR A 201 6.29 10.97 9.64
N VAL A 202 6.75 9.83 9.16
CA VAL A 202 6.70 9.45 7.75
C VAL A 202 5.90 8.17 7.62
N ASN A 203 4.86 8.22 6.78
CA ASN A 203 4.03 7.08 6.42
C ASN A 203 4.51 6.46 5.12
N PHE A 204 4.59 5.15 5.09
CA PHE A 204 4.95 4.36 3.92
C PHE A 204 3.82 3.40 3.56
N ARG A 205 3.53 3.26 2.26
CA ARG A 205 2.70 2.20 1.71
C ARG A 205 3.59 1.25 0.92
N ILE A 206 3.87 0.09 1.49
CA ILE A 206 4.92 -0.83 1.06
C ILE A 206 4.41 -1.75 -0.04
N MET A 207 5.15 -1.84 -1.15
CA MET A 207 4.81 -2.73 -2.26
C MET A 207 5.02 -4.21 -1.90
N PRO A 208 4.19 -5.14 -2.38
CA PRO A 208 4.48 -6.57 -2.31
C PRO A 208 5.89 -6.90 -2.79
N GLY A 209 6.63 -7.68 -1.99
CA GLY A 209 8.02 -8.02 -2.24
C GLY A 209 9.06 -7.00 -1.74
N GLU A 210 8.64 -5.99 -1.01
CA GLU A 210 9.45 -5.15 -0.13
C GLU A 210 8.97 -5.33 1.31
N THR A 211 9.80 -5.00 2.30
CA THR A 211 9.55 -5.23 3.72
C THR A 211 9.63 -3.93 4.52
N ILE A 212 9.14 -3.93 5.76
CA ILE A 212 9.34 -2.84 6.72
C ILE A 212 10.84 -2.59 6.93
N GLU A 213 11.67 -3.64 6.89
CA GLU A 213 13.12 -3.51 7.03
C GLU A 213 13.77 -2.83 5.82
N ASP A 214 13.24 -3.06 4.60
CA ASP A 214 13.69 -2.32 3.41
C ASP A 214 13.38 -0.82 3.54
N VAL A 215 12.22 -0.49 4.12
CA VAL A 215 11.84 0.90 4.42
C VAL A 215 12.80 1.49 5.46
N ARG A 216 13.11 0.79 6.54
CA ARG A 216 14.07 1.22 7.56
C ARG A 216 15.42 1.54 6.93
N ARG A 217 15.97 0.62 6.13
CA ARG A 217 17.24 0.83 5.43
C ARG A 217 17.22 2.03 4.49
N HIS A 218 16.08 2.26 3.83
CA HIS A 218 15.90 3.43 2.98
C HIS A 218 15.93 4.74 3.79
N ILE A 219 15.26 4.79 4.95
CA ILE A 219 15.29 5.94 5.86
C ILE A 219 16.72 6.15 6.37
N GLU A 220 17.39 5.11 6.84
CA GLU A 220 18.77 5.17 7.34
C GLU A 220 19.73 5.73 6.28
N LYS A 221 19.58 5.31 5.04
CA LYS A 221 20.41 5.77 3.93
C LYS A 221 20.28 7.27 3.66
N TYR A 222 19.08 7.83 3.72
CA TYR A 222 18.83 9.24 3.31
C TYR A 222 18.63 10.19 4.48
N MET A 223 18.24 9.69 5.64
CA MET A 223 18.00 10.48 6.83
C MET A 223 18.92 10.13 8.01
N GLY A 224 19.62 9.00 7.99
CA GLY A 224 20.50 8.56 9.07
C GLY A 224 21.64 9.51 9.39
N GLY A 225 22.35 9.29 10.53
CA GLY A 225 23.49 10.07 11.01
C GLY A 225 23.60 10.05 12.53
N GLU A 226 24.73 10.53 13.08
CA GLU A 226 25.05 10.45 14.52
C GLU A 226 23.99 11.05 15.46
N ASN A 227 23.29 12.10 15.01
CA ASN A 227 22.29 12.81 15.83
C ASN A 227 20.87 12.52 15.38
N VAL A 228 20.65 11.39 14.70
CA VAL A 228 19.34 10.97 14.19
C VAL A 228 18.89 9.70 14.86
N GLU A 229 17.68 9.73 15.37
CA GLU A 229 16.99 8.59 15.95
C GLU A 229 15.82 8.19 15.03
N ILE A 230 15.76 6.92 14.67
CA ILE A 230 14.72 6.36 13.80
C ILE A 230 13.92 5.35 14.62
N GLU A 231 12.68 5.70 14.89
CA GLU A 231 11.74 4.91 15.69
C GLU A 231 10.66 4.32 14.79
N PHE A 232 10.46 3.00 14.85
CA PHE A 232 9.31 2.35 14.24
C PHE A 232 8.11 2.52 15.17
N ILE A 233 7.02 3.13 14.68
CA ILE A 233 5.81 3.36 15.48
C ILE A 233 4.89 2.14 15.37
N LYS A 234 4.49 1.81 14.15
CA LYS A 234 3.58 0.70 13.84
C LYS A 234 3.63 0.38 12.34
N GLY A 235 3.16 -0.80 12.00
CA GLY A 235 3.08 -1.20 10.59
C GLY A 235 2.60 -2.63 10.42
N LYS A 236 2.37 -2.99 9.16
CA LYS A 236 2.01 -4.32 8.70
C LYS A 236 2.78 -4.60 7.41
N GLU A 237 3.37 -5.76 7.31
CA GLU A 237 4.01 -6.21 6.06
C GLU A 237 2.98 -6.30 4.93
N PRO A 238 3.40 -6.15 3.66
CA PRO A 238 2.53 -6.41 2.52
C PRO A 238 2.00 -7.84 2.56
N SER A 239 0.80 -8.06 2.04
CA SER A 239 0.32 -9.42 1.85
C SER A 239 1.16 -10.18 0.82
N ILE A 240 1.14 -11.50 0.91
CA ILE A 240 1.54 -12.35 -0.22
C ILE A 240 0.62 -12.07 -1.41
N VAL A 241 1.20 -12.16 -2.62
CA VAL A 241 0.39 -12.04 -3.84
C VAL A 241 -0.34 -13.35 -4.07
N SER A 242 -1.66 -13.31 -4.13
CA SER A 242 -2.50 -14.47 -4.44
C SER A 242 -2.26 -14.94 -5.88
N PRO A 243 -2.15 -16.27 -6.12
CA PRO A 243 -1.93 -16.79 -7.45
C PRO A 243 -3.17 -16.56 -8.34
N THR A 244 -2.95 -16.15 -9.59
CA THR A 244 -4.00 -15.83 -10.58
C THR A 244 -4.25 -16.98 -11.57
N ASP A 245 -3.56 -18.09 -11.43
CA ASP A 245 -3.72 -19.29 -12.26
C ASP A 245 -4.62 -20.36 -11.63
N THR A 246 -5.10 -20.12 -10.42
CA THR A 246 -5.99 -21.04 -9.69
C THR A 246 -7.39 -21.11 -10.31
N ARG A 247 -8.08 -22.22 -10.02
CA ARG A 247 -9.48 -22.39 -10.42
C ARG A 247 -10.38 -21.31 -9.82
N ALA A 248 -10.18 -21.00 -8.52
CA ALA A 248 -10.95 -19.97 -7.83
C ALA A 248 -10.84 -18.61 -8.54
N PHE A 249 -9.62 -18.16 -8.84
CA PHE A 249 -9.42 -16.90 -9.54
C PHE A 249 -10.06 -16.89 -10.92
N LYS A 250 -9.90 -17.99 -11.70
CA LYS A 250 -10.51 -18.12 -13.03
C LYS A 250 -12.05 -18.16 -13.03
N THR A 251 -12.65 -18.58 -11.91
CA THR A 251 -14.12 -18.57 -11.75
C THR A 251 -14.63 -17.17 -11.43
N LEU A 252 -13.83 -16.34 -10.74
CA LEU A 252 -14.17 -14.97 -10.37
C LEU A 252 -13.89 -13.97 -11.49
N SER A 253 -12.97 -14.26 -12.41
CA SER A 253 -12.54 -13.36 -13.49
C SER A 253 -13.28 -13.60 -14.80
#